data_8ab33d4e7bf0b652efcaf9106a4cd808
#
_entry.id   8ab33d4e7bf0b652efcaf9106a4cd808
#
_cell.length_a   1.000
_cell.length_b   1.000
_cell.length_c   1.000
_cell.angle_alpha   90.00
_cell.angle_beta   90.00
_cell.angle_gamma   90.00
#
_symmetry.space_group_name_H-M   'P 1'
#
loop_
_entity.id
_entity.type
_entity.pdbx_description
1 polymer ?
#
loop_
_entity_poly.entity_id
_entity_poly.type
_entity_poly.pdbx_seq_one_letter_code
_entity_poly.pdbx_strand_id
1 'polypeptide(L)'
;MTTYHFSPSRLAFYPDSLRDVYEASPQGWPDDGVEVSPELYERLYSEHLQGRVFCAGPDGEPMTKEPDPPPPEQLAATERAWRGSLLDATDALVQRHRDELEDGISTTLSAEQYQELQVYRHALREWPEAEGFPSTDLRPVAPAWLSQR
;
A
#
# COMPACT_ATOMS: atom_id res chain seq x y z
N MET A 1 -7.32 30.91 -21.53
CA MET A 1 -7.23 30.14 -20.28
C MET A 1 -8.10 28.90 -20.45
N THR A 2 -7.63 27.74 -20.04
CA THR A 2 -8.45 26.51 -20.15
C THR A 2 -9.45 26.46 -19.00
N THR A 3 -10.73 26.42 -19.30
CA THR A 3 -11.78 26.17 -18.31
C THR A 3 -11.88 24.68 -18.05
N TYR A 4 -12.08 24.29 -16.81
CA TYR A 4 -12.26 22.91 -16.41
C TYR A 4 -13.69 22.70 -15.88
N HIS A 5 -14.21 21.50 -16.06
CA HIS A 5 -15.48 21.06 -15.46
C HIS A 5 -15.18 19.86 -14.55
N PHE A 6 -15.66 19.89 -13.34
CA PHE A 6 -15.60 18.75 -12.42
C PHE A 6 -16.92 18.01 -12.42
N SER A 7 -16.86 16.70 -12.59
CA SER A 7 -18.05 15.86 -12.46
C SER A 7 -18.08 15.26 -11.04
N PRO A 8 -19.06 15.65 -10.22
CA PRO A 8 -19.25 15.10 -8.87
C PRO A 8 -19.49 13.58 -8.86
N SER A 9 -20.24 13.06 -9.85
CA SER A 9 -20.54 11.64 -9.93
C SER A 9 -19.34 10.79 -10.38
N ARG A 10 -18.46 11.38 -11.22
CA ARG A 10 -17.28 10.67 -11.76
C ARG A 10 -15.99 11.00 -11.00
N LEU A 11 -16.02 11.99 -10.11
CA LEU A 11 -14.88 12.53 -9.33
C LEU A 11 -13.67 12.85 -10.23
N ALA A 12 -13.91 13.45 -11.38
CA ALA A 12 -12.91 13.72 -12.40
C ALA A 12 -13.09 15.11 -13.03
N PHE A 13 -11.97 15.68 -13.50
CA PHE A 13 -11.92 16.94 -14.21
C PHE A 13 -11.91 16.75 -15.72
N TYR A 14 -12.64 17.58 -16.43
CA TYR A 14 -12.79 17.58 -17.87
C TYR A 14 -12.40 18.97 -18.41
N PRO A 15 -11.30 19.11 -19.16
CA PRO A 15 -10.96 20.38 -19.79
C PRO A 15 -11.94 20.69 -20.93
N ASP A 16 -12.46 21.88 -20.97
CA ASP A 16 -13.44 22.31 -21.98
C ASP A 16 -12.86 22.22 -23.41
N SER A 17 -11.55 22.39 -23.55
CA SER A 17 -10.82 22.24 -24.82
C SER A 17 -10.89 20.84 -25.43
N LEU A 18 -11.27 19.83 -24.67
CA LEU A 18 -11.42 18.44 -25.12
C LEU A 18 -12.89 17.98 -25.14
N ARG A 19 -13.86 18.89 -25.03
CA ARG A 19 -15.28 18.58 -25.00
C ARG A 19 -15.70 17.69 -26.14
N ASP A 20 -15.39 18.09 -27.39
CA ASP A 20 -15.77 17.32 -28.59
C ASP A 20 -15.21 15.88 -28.56
N VAL A 21 -14.03 15.71 -27.99
CA VAL A 21 -13.39 14.38 -27.86
C VAL A 21 -14.15 13.51 -26.87
N TYR A 22 -14.57 14.09 -25.74
CA TYR A 22 -15.36 13.37 -24.73
C TYR A 22 -16.77 13.06 -25.24
N GLU A 23 -17.44 14.00 -25.91
CA GLU A 23 -18.75 13.80 -26.50
C GLU A 23 -18.75 12.68 -27.56
N ALA A 24 -17.67 12.52 -28.30
CA ALA A 24 -17.49 11.43 -29.26
C ALA A 24 -17.09 10.09 -28.61
N SER A 25 -16.73 10.09 -27.33
CA SER A 25 -16.34 8.87 -26.60
C SER A 25 -17.57 8.11 -26.06
N PRO A 26 -17.45 6.79 -25.81
CA PRO A 26 -18.53 5.99 -25.23
C PRO A 26 -19.01 6.50 -23.84
N GLN A 27 -18.17 7.22 -23.12
CA GLN A 27 -18.49 7.75 -21.79
C GLN A 27 -19.18 9.11 -21.83
N GLY A 28 -19.06 9.84 -22.96
CA GLY A 28 -19.66 11.15 -23.15
C GLY A 28 -19.11 12.25 -22.24
N TRP A 29 -19.54 13.47 -22.50
CA TRP A 29 -19.35 14.59 -21.61
C TRP A 29 -20.23 14.43 -20.35
N PRO A 30 -19.74 14.77 -19.12
CA PRO A 30 -20.56 14.63 -17.92
C PRO A 30 -21.73 15.62 -17.90
N ASP A 31 -22.92 15.15 -17.57
CA ASP A 31 -24.12 15.98 -17.47
C ASP A 31 -24.16 16.82 -16.17
N ASP A 32 -23.37 16.40 -15.17
CA ASP A 32 -23.26 17.01 -13.83
C ASP A 32 -22.03 17.89 -13.66
N GLY A 33 -21.41 18.30 -14.77
CA GLY A 33 -20.18 19.09 -14.75
C GLY A 33 -20.33 20.48 -14.13
N VAL A 34 -19.60 20.77 -13.07
CA VAL A 34 -19.50 22.08 -12.41
C VAL A 34 -18.25 22.79 -12.95
N GLU A 35 -18.42 24.04 -13.40
CA GLU A 35 -17.30 24.84 -13.90
C GLU A 35 -16.29 25.15 -12.78
N VAL A 36 -15.00 25.02 -13.10
CA VAL A 36 -13.89 25.17 -12.14
C VAL A 36 -12.86 26.14 -12.70
N SER A 37 -12.45 27.12 -11.88
CA SER A 37 -11.38 28.04 -12.28
C SER A 37 -10.05 27.32 -12.42
N PRO A 38 -9.16 27.80 -13.31
CA PRO A 38 -7.81 27.24 -13.46
C PRO A 38 -7.04 27.19 -12.14
N GLU A 39 -7.14 28.22 -11.31
CA GLU A 39 -6.43 28.34 -10.04
C GLU A 39 -6.93 27.27 -9.04
N LEU A 40 -8.24 27.02 -8.99
CA LEU A 40 -8.83 25.98 -8.15
C LEU A 40 -8.39 24.59 -8.65
N TYR A 41 -8.42 24.35 -9.95
CA TYR A 41 -7.94 23.10 -10.55
C TYR A 41 -6.49 22.82 -10.20
N GLU A 42 -5.58 23.78 -10.40
CA GLU A 42 -4.15 23.65 -10.11
C GLU A 42 -3.89 23.34 -8.62
N ARG A 43 -4.59 23.99 -7.72
CA ARG A 43 -4.50 23.72 -6.29
C ARG A 43 -4.92 22.28 -5.96
N LEU A 44 -6.12 21.88 -6.38
CA LEU A 44 -6.65 20.53 -6.10
C LEU A 44 -5.80 19.44 -6.75
N TYR A 45 -5.26 19.71 -7.95
CA TYR A 45 -4.36 18.77 -8.62
C TYR A 45 -3.02 18.66 -7.88
N SER A 46 -2.49 19.76 -7.36
CA SER A 46 -1.29 19.73 -6.51
C SER A 46 -1.51 18.90 -5.24
N GLU A 47 -2.66 19.04 -4.59
CA GLU A 47 -3.04 18.24 -3.43
C GLU A 47 -3.19 16.75 -3.79
N HIS A 48 -3.74 16.45 -4.97
CA HIS A 48 -3.84 15.08 -5.48
C HIS A 48 -2.46 14.44 -5.70
N LEU A 49 -1.50 15.19 -6.23
CA LEU A 49 -0.11 14.71 -6.37
C LEU A 49 0.58 14.42 -5.03
N GLN A 50 0.06 15.00 -3.92
CA GLN A 50 0.52 14.72 -2.56
C GLN A 50 -0.19 13.52 -1.92
N GLY A 51 -1.01 12.79 -2.68
CA GLY A 51 -1.68 11.56 -2.24
C GLY A 51 -3.14 11.75 -1.80
N ARG A 52 -3.70 12.96 -1.91
CA ARG A 52 -5.13 13.19 -1.63
C ARG A 52 -5.99 12.69 -2.79
N VAL A 53 -7.24 12.36 -2.53
CA VAL A 53 -8.21 11.93 -3.55
C VAL A 53 -9.26 13.00 -3.78
N PHE A 54 -9.72 13.12 -5.03
CA PHE A 54 -10.81 14.03 -5.34
C PHE A 54 -12.13 13.55 -4.72
N CYS A 55 -12.92 14.49 -4.24
CA CYS A 55 -14.28 14.24 -3.76
C CYS A 55 -15.17 15.43 -4.12
N ALA A 56 -16.46 15.24 -4.04
CA ALA A 56 -17.44 16.29 -4.19
C ALA A 56 -17.89 16.81 -2.83
N GLY A 57 -17.98 18.12 -2.68
CA GLY A 57 -18.60 18.77 -1.54
C GLY A 57 -20.13 18.70 -1.59
N PRO A 58 -20.83 19.25 -0.59
CA PRO A 58 -22.28 19.20 -0.48
C PRO A 58 -23.04 19.77 -1.69
N ASP A 59 -22.49 20.79 -2.32
CA ASP A 59 -23.07 21.45 -3.49
C ASP A 59 -22.49 20.96 -4.83
N GLY A 60 -21.71 19.83 -4.78
CA GLY A 60 -21.07 19.26 -5.95
C GLY A 60 -19.73 19.93 -6.33
N GLU A 61 -19.26 20.89 -5.55
CA GLU A 61 -17.97 21.54 -5.79
C GLU A 61 -16.81 20.57 -5.61
N PRO A 62 -15.72 20.71 -6.41
CA PRO A 62 -14.55 19.86 -6.29
C PRO A 62 -13.76 20.15 -5.00
N MET A 63 -13.43 19.09 -4.31
CA MET A 63 -12.58 19.11 -3.11
C MET A 63 -11.58 17.96 -3.16
N THR A 64 -10.64 17.94 -2.23
CA THR A 64 -9.79 16.77 -1.95
C THR A 64 -9.95 16.33 -0.50
N LYS A 65 -9.82 15.04 -0.26
CA LYS A 65 -9.76 14.44 1.07
C LYS A 65 -8.58 13.50 1.20
N GLU A 66 -8.24 13.13 2.42
CA GLU A 66 -7.38 11.98 2.67
C GLU A 66 -8.02 10.73 2.04
N PRO A 67 -7.23 9.81 1.42
CA PRO A 67 -7.78 8.54 0.97
C PRO A 67 -8.37 7.76 2.14
N ASP A 68 -9.48 7.08 1.88
CA ASP A 68 -10.06 6.23 2.90
C ASP A 68 -9.06 5.11 3.28
N PRO A 69 -8.98 4.72 4.56
CA PRO A 69 -8.08 3.65 4.96
C PRO A 69 -8.42 2.36 4.22
N PRO A 70 -7.42 1.54 3.87
CA PRO A 70 -7.67 0.27 3.21
C PRO A 70 -8.65 -0.60 4.01
N PRO A 71 -9.52 -1.38 3.36
CA PRO A 71 -10.40 -2.32 4.04
C PRO A 71 -9.59 -3.28 4.94
N PRO A 72 -10.14 -3.72 6.09
CA PRO A 72 -9.45 -4.63 7.01
C PRO A 72 -8.93 -5.92 6.34
N GLU A 73 -9.69 -6.44 5.37
CA GLU A 73 -9.28 -7.61 4.58
C GLU A 73 -8.03 -7.36 3.74
N GLN A 74 -7.91 -6.17 3.15
CA GLN A 74 -6.74 -5.77 2.37
C GLN A 74 -5.52 -5.59 3.27
N LEU A 75 -5.69 -4.98 4.46
CA LEU A 75 -4.62 -4.87 5.45
C LEU A 75 -4.15 -6.26 5.88
N ALA A 76 -5.08 -7.16 6.20
CA ALA A 76 -4.77 -8.54 6.57
C ALA A 76 -4.06 -9.31 5.44
N ALA A 77 -4.47 -9.12 4.19
CA ALA A 77 -3.80 -9.73 3.03
C ALA A 77 -2.37 -9.21 2.86
N THR A 78 -2.17 -7.91 3.01
CA THR A 78 -0.85 -7.26 2.94
C THR A 78 0.07 -7.80 4.04
N GLU A 79 -0.43 -7.92 5.27
CA GLU A 79 0.35 -8.46 6.40
C GLU A 79 0.70 -9.94 6.22
N ARG A 80 -0.20 -10.75 5.65
CA ARG A 80 0.10 -12.15 5.31
C ARG A 80 1.17 -12.26 4.22
N ALA A 81 1.12 -11.40 3.20
CA ALA A 81 2.13 -11.36 2.14
C ALA A 81 3.50 -10.92 2.70
N TRP A 82 3.55 -9.87 3.53
CA TRP A 82 4.75 -9.43 4.24
C TRP A 82 5.37 -10.57 5.06
N ARG A 83 4.58 -11.25 5.90
CA ARG A 83 5.01 -12.41 6.67
C ARG A 83 5.57 -13.52 5.78
N GLY A 84 4.86 -13.86 4.71
CA GLY A 84 5.28 -14.89 3.75
C GLY A 84 6.67 -14.58 3.18
N SER A 85 6.90 -13.36 2.72
CA SER A 85 8.19 -12.94 2.16
C SER A 85 9.35 -13.10 3.14
N LEU A 86 9.12 -12.85 4.45
CA LEU A 86 10.15 -13.00 5.48
C LEU A 86 10.45 -14.47 5.82
N LEU A 87 9.42 -15.32 5.82
CA LEU A 87 9.61 -16.77 5.98
C LEU A 87 10.42 -17.32 4.81
N ASP A 88 10.07 -16.97 3.58
CA ASP A 88 10.77 -17.40 2.37
C ASP A 88 12.23 -16.90 2.35
N ALA A 89 12.45 -15.63 2.69
CA ALA A 89 13.78 -15.05 2.73
C ALA A 89 14.72 -15.72 3.76
N THR A 90 14.17 -16.34 4.79
CA THR A 90 14.95 -17.03 5.83
C THR A 90 15.03 -18.54 5.66
N ASP A 91 14.33 -19.14 4.69
CA ASP A 91 14.34 -20.58 4.47
C ASP A 91 15.73 -21.10 4.11
N ALA A 92 16.45 -20.40 3.25
CA ALA A 92 17.79 -20.79 2.85
C ALA A 92 18.80 -20.81 4.03
N LEU A 93 18.62 -19.89 5.01
CA LEU A 93 19.46 -19.85 6.21
C LEU A 93 19.22 -21.09 7.11
N VAL A 94 17.94 -21.45 7.28
CA VAL A 94 17.54 -22.62 8.05
C VAL A 94 18.05 -23.89 7.39
N GLN A 95 17.86 -24.03 6.08
CA GLN A 95 18.29 -25.18 5.33
C GLN A 95 19.81 -25.36 5.40
N ARG A 96 20.56 -24.29 5.09
CA ARG A 96 22.02 -24.32 5.16
C ARG A 96 22.53 -24.75 6.55
N HIS A 97 21.97 -24.16 7.62
CA HIS A 97 22.41 -24.52 8.99
C HIS A 97 22.19 -26.01 9.29
N ARG A 98 21.08 -26.58 8.82
CA ARG A 98 20.80 -28.01 8.99
C ARG A 98 21.75 -28.89 8.19
N ASP A 99 22.00 -28.55 6.93
CA ASP A 99 22.91 -29.28 6.05
C ASP A 99 24.34 -29.25 6.65
N GLU A 100 24.82 -28.09 7.13
CA GLU A 100 26.13 -27.94 7.78
C GLU A 100 26.26 -28.80 9.06
N LEU A 101 25.17 -28.91 9.85
CA LEU A 101 25.14 -29.79 11.02
C LEU A 101 25.17 -31.27 10.63
N GLU A 102 24.40 -31.67 9.61
CA GLU A 102 24.37 -33.06 9.13
C GLU A 102 25.72 -33.47 8.53
N ASP A 103 26.40 -32.56 7.84
CA ASP A 103 27.73 -32.78 7.28
C ASP A 103 28.84 -32.75 8.34
N GLY A 104 28.53 -32.34 9.59
CA GLY A 104 29.49 -32.25 10.68
C GLY A 104 30.55 -31.17 10.48
N ILE A 105 30.23 -30.12 9.74
CA ILE A 105 31.09 -28.97 9.48
C ILE A 105 30.70 -27.77 10.32
N SER A 106 31.55 -26.73 10.31
CA SER A 106 31.30 -25.48 11.01
C SER A 106 30.08 -24.76 10.44
N THR A 107 29.10 -24.40 11.28
CA THR A 107 27.87 -23.75 10.85
C THR A 107 28.06 -22.27 10.56
N THR A 108 27.41 -21.75 9.53
CA THR A 108 27.39 -20.32 9.16
C THR A 108 26.71 -19.46 10.22
N LEU A 109 25.68 -19.99 10.88
CA LEU A 109 25.04 -19.37 12.04
C LEU A 109 25.55 -20.00 13.34
N SER A 110 25.75 -19.19 14.38
CA SER A 110 25.94 -19.75 15.72
C SER A 110 24.66 -20.45 16.21
N ALA A 111 24.78 -21.29 17.23
CA ALA A 111 23.63 -21.95 17.84
C ALA A 111 22.61 -20.92 18.39
N GLU A 112 23.10 -19.80 18.97
CA GLU A 112 22.26 -18.71 19.46
C GLU A 112 21.54 -18.02 18.31
N GLN A 113 22.24 -17.67 17.24
CA GLN A 113 21.64 -17.05 16.05
C GLN A 113 20.56 -17.94 15.41
N TYR A 114 20.84 -19.22 15.34
CA TYR A 114 19.84 -20.18 14.81
C TYR A 114 18.60 -20.26 15.71
N GLN A 115 18.79 -20.29 17.03
CA GLN A 115 17.68 -20.29 17.98
C GLN A 115 16.85 -18.99 17.88
N GLU A 116 17.48 -17.83 17.84
CA GLU A 116 16.80 -16.54 17.66
C GLU A 116 16.02 -16.51 16.34
N LEU A 117 16.60 -17.03 15.27
CA LEU A 117 15.91 -17.15 13.97
C LEU A 117 14.67 -18.04 14.08
N GLN A 118 14.76 -19.19 14.78
CA GLN A 118 13.60 -20.08 14.95
C GLN A 118 12.50 -19.42 15.79
N VAL A 119 12.84 -18.69 16.85
CA VAL A 119 11.88 -17.93 17.67
C VAL A 119 11.18 -16.88 16.81
N TYR A 120 11.93 -16.11 16.03
CA TYR A 120 11.38 -15.11 15.12
C TYR A 120 10.45 -15.72 14.08
N ARG A 121 10.87 -16.80 13.42
CA ARG A 121 10.06 -17.52 12.42
C ARG A 121 8.78 -18.12 13.04
N HIS A 122 8.84 -18.57 14.29
CA HIS A 122 7.66 -19.03 15.02
C HIS A 122 6.67 -17.88 15.24
N ALA A 123 7.15 -16.74 15.75
CA ALA A 123 6.34 -15.55 15.93
C ALA A 123 5.71 -15.07 14.60
N LEU A 124 6.44 -15.13 13.48
CA LEU A 124 5.89 -14.84 12.14
C LEU A 124 4.75 -15.79 11.76
N ARG A 125 4.86 -17.09 12.07
CA ARG A 125 3.78 -18.05 11.77
C ARG A 125 2.54 -17.79 12.58
N GLU A 126 2.68 -17.42 13.84
CA GLU A 126 1.57 -17.10 14.74
C GLU A 126 1.00 -15.70 14.53
N TRP A 127 1.73 -14.81 13.82
CA TRP A 127 1.32 -13.42 13.62
C TRP A 127 -0.13 -13.23 13.17
N PRO A 128 -0.68 -14.00 12.20
CA PRO A 128 -2.08 -13.82 11.77
C PRO A 128 -3.13 -14.13 12.84
N GLU A 129 -2.75 -14.87 13.88
CA GLU A 129 -3.63 -15.22 15.02
C GLU A 129 -3.39 -14.33 16.25
N ALA A 130 -2.39 -13.43 16.18
CA ALA A 130 -2.07 -12.54 17.27
C ALA A 130 -3.14 -11.44 17.45
N GLU A 131 -3.40 -11.04 18.68
CA GLU A 131 -4.38 -10.00 19.02
C GLU A 131 -4.11 -8.66 18.31
N GLY A 132 -2.84 -8.37 18.03
CA GLY A 132 -2.42 -7.13 17.32
C GLY A 132 -2.54 -7.17 15.80
N PHE A 133 -2.87 -8.31 15.21
CA PHE A 133 -2.98 -8.44 13.75
C PHE A 133 -4.20 -7.66 13.21
N PRO A 134 -4.08 -6.93 12.08
CA PRO A 134 -2.94 -6.74 11.18
C PRO A 134 -2.15 -5.42 11.40
N SER A 135 -2.00 -4.95 12.64
CA SER A 135 -1.29 -3.70 12.93
C SER A 135 0.21 -3.81 12.70
N THR A 136 0.75 -2.97 11.81
CA THR A 136 2.18 -2.96 11.47
C THR A 136 3.09 -2.65 12.66
N ASP A 137 2.60 -1.90 13.65
CA ASP A 137 3.37 -1.51 14.84
C ASP A 137 3.60 -2.69 15.80
N LEU A 138 2.82 -3.76 15.66
CA LEU A 138 2.87 -4.94 16.52
C LEU A 138 3.48 -6.17 15.81
N ARG A 139 4.12 -5.95 14.67
CA ARG A 139 4.82 -7.00 13.92
C ARG A 139 5.92 -7.67 14.75
N PRO A 140 6.15 -8.98 14.58
CA PRO A 140 7.32 -9.64 15.15
C PRO A 140 8.63 -8.93 14.77
N VAL A 141 9.50 -8.72 15.75
CA VAL A 141 10.77 -8.03 15.57
C VAL A 141 11.86 -9.02 15.17
N ALA A 142 12.55 -8.75 14.07
CA ALA A 142 13.65 -9.56 13.60
C ALA A 142 14.87 -9.43 14.52
N PRO A 143 15.69 -10.50 14.69
CA PRO A 143 16.99 -10.40 15.37
C PRO A 143 17.88 -9.36 14.67
N ALA A 144 18.58 -8.54 15.47
CA ALA A 144 19.39 -7.42 14.96
C ALA A 144 20.44 -7.85 13.91
N TRP A 145 21.05 -9.01 14.08
CA TRP A 145 22.06 -9.54 13.16
C TRP A 145 21.49 -9.92 11.78
N LEU A 146 20.17 -10.20 11.70
CA LEU A 146 19.54 -10.60 10.45
C LEU A 146 19.44 -9.44 9.45
N SER A 147 19.27 -8.21 9.94
CA SER A 147 19.23 -6.99 9.13
C SER A 147 20.59 -6.49 8.66
N GLN A 148 21.68 -7.10 9.14
CA GLN A 148 23.06 -6.72 8.80
C GLN A 148 23.72 -7.64 7.74
N ARG A 149 22.92 -8.50 7.09
CA ARG A 149 23.39 -9.50 6.12
C ARG A 149 23.07 -9.18 4.66
#